data_ed1f474f9e16ef7bbea69a16c9a34c25
#
_entry.id   ed1f474f9e16ef7bbea69a16c9a34c25
#
_cell.length_a   1.000
_cell.length_b   1.000
_cell.length_c   1.000
_cell.angle_alpha   90.00
_cell.angle_beta   90.00
_cell.angle_gamma   90.00
#
_symmetry.space_group_name_H-M   'P 1'
#
loop_
_entity.id
_entity.type
_entity.pdbx_description
1 polymer ?
#
loop_
_entity_poly.entity_id
_entity_poly.type
_entity_poly.pdbx_seq_one_letter_code
_entity_poly.pdbx_strand_id
1 'polypeptide(L)'
;MLTIYGRKSAFNVQKTMWLVGELGLAHERIEVGGPAGGLDAPDFRKMNPHGRIPVLIDGETVVWESHTILRYLAARYGAGTFWSDDPAERSQAERWMDWAQTALQPDFLRGVFWGYYRTPEQDRDMAAVQRMIERCAAYVRLLDEVLAGRSYLLGDELSLADIPAGTNLYRYFNIDIDRPEVPNVERWYAALQERPAYREHVMVPFDDLFARPAG
;
A
#
# COMPACT_ATOMS: atom_id res chain seq x y z
N MET A 1 20.35 0.78 11.71
CA MET A 1 18.98 1.29 11.96
C MET A 1 18.49 1.90 10.66
N LEU A 2 17.29 1.53 10.22
CA LEU A 2 16.71 2.04 8.97
C LEU A 2 16.19 3.47 9.18
N THR A 3 16.29 4.31 8.14
CA THR A 3 15.60 5.61 8.11
C THR A 3 14.60 5.63 6.95
N ILE A 4 13.33 5.94 7.24
CA ILE A 4 12.26 5.99 6.25
C ILE A 4 11.73 7.42 6.17
N TYR A 5 11.88 8.04 5.00
CA TYR A 5 11.30 9.35 4.73
C TYR A 5 9.90 9.22 4.18
N GLY A 6 8.94 9.86 4.85
CA GLY A 6 7.58 9.90 4.39
C GLY A 6 6.55 10.12 5.51
N ARG A 7 5.44 10.75 5.16
CA ARG A 7 4.33 10.98 6.10
C ARG A 7 3.57 9.69 6.40
N LYS A 8 3.12 9.55 7.66
CA LYS A 8 2.39 8.36 8.14
C LYS A 8 1.16 8.00 7.31
N SER A 9 0.41 9.01 6.86
CA SER A 9 -0.82 8.82 6.06
C SER A 9 -0.59 8.58 4.57
N ALA A 10 0.67 8.58 4.09
CA ALA A 10 0.95 8.34 2.68
C ALA A 10 0.86 6.85 2.34
N PHE A 11 0.00 6.53 1.39
CA PHE A 11 -0.33 5.17 0.99
C PHE A 11 0.89 4.28 0.70
N ASN A 12 1.84 4.79 -0.10
CA ASN A 12 3.05 4.02 -0.43
C ASN A 12 4.03 3.90 0.76
N VAL A 13 4.01 4.85 1.70
CA VAL A 13 4.77 4.78 2.95
C VAL A 13 4.17 3.69 3.85
N GLN A 14 2.85 3.57 3.91
CA GLN A 14 2.17 2.55 4.69
C GLN A 14 2.59 1.13 4.30
N LYS A 15 2.76 0.84 3.00
CA LYS A 15 3.29 -0.45 2.54
C LYS A 15 4.67 -0.75 3.12
N THR A 16 5.59 0.21 3.00
CA THR A 16 6.95 0.08 3.53
C THR A 16 6.93 -0.14 5.04
N MET A 17 6.19 0.69 5.75
CA MET A 17 6.12 0.62 7.21
C MET A 17 5.46 -0.68 7.71
N TRP A 18 4.46 -1.18 6.99
CA TRP A 18 3.85 -2.47 7.32
C TRP A 18 4.88 -3.60 7.25
N LEU A 19 5.65 -3.70 6.16
CA LEU A 19 6.69 -4.73 6.06
C LEU A 19 7.80 -4.54 7.11
N VAL A 20 8.22 -3.31 7.38
CA VAL A 20 9.19 -2.99 8.44
C VAL A 20 8.69 -3.50 9.79
N GLY A 21 7.42 -3.31 10.11
CA GLY A 21 6.78 -3.81 11.33
C GLY A 21 6.68 -5.33 11.36
N GLU A 22 6.30 -6.00 10.25
CA GLU A 22 6.25 -7.47 10.16
C GLU A 22 7.63 -8.12 10.36
N LEU A 23 8.68 -7.46 9.88
CA LEU A 23 10.06 -7.90 10.06
C LEU A 23 10.67 -7.51 11.41
N GLY A 24 9.96 -6.73 12.25
CA GLY A 24 10.43 -6.27 13.54
C GLY A 24 11.68 -5.38 13.46
N LEU A 25 11.87 -4.63 12.38
CA LEU A 25 13.09 -3.87 12.14
C LEU A 25 13.13 -2.55 12.91
N ALA A 26 14.23 -2.31 13.61
CA ALA A 26 14.49 -1.03 14.26
C ALA A 26 14.62 0.09 13.21
N HIS A 27 13.83 1.13 13.34
CA HIS A 27 13.74 2.20 12.35
C HIS A 27 13.45 3.56 12.97
N GLU A 28 13.76 4.61 12.21
CA GLU A 28 13.31 5.98 12.41
C GLU A 28 12.49 6.40 11.18
N ARG A 29 11.33 7.03 11.39
CA ARG A 29 10.55 7.62 10.31
C ARG A 29 10.63 9.14 10.36
N ILE A 30 11.12 9.75 9.29
CA ILE A 30 11.22 11.20 9.13
C ILE A 30 10.02 11.70 8.36
N GLU A 31 9.26 12.61 8.98
CA GLU A 31 8.06 13.19 8.37
C GLU A 31 8.43 14.16 7.26
N VAL A 32 8.06 13.83 6.01
CA VAL A 32 8.21 14.69 4.83
C VAL A 32 7.04 14.50 3.88
N GLY A 33 6.75 15.53 3.08
CA GLY A 33 5.67 15.55 2.11
C GLY A 33 4.32 15.99 2.69
N GLY A 34 3.41 16.42 1.83
CA GLY A 34 2.16 17.05 2.22
C GLY A 34 2.41 18.29 3.08
N PRO A 35 1.71 18.45 4.22
CA PRO A 35 1.89 19.63 5.08
C PRO A 35 3.31 19.84 5.62
N ALA A 36 4.08 18.77 5.78
CA ALA A 36 5.47 18.86 6.25
C ALA A 36 6.44 19.39 5.18
N GLY A 37 6.05 19.40 3.90
CA GLY A 37 6.91 19.86 2.81
C GLY A 37 8.16 19.02 2.63
N GLY A 38 9.25 19.64 2.21
CA GLY A 38 10.59 19.05 2.14
C GLY A 38 10.92 18.21 0.91
N LEU A 39 9.95 17.89 0.04
CA LEU A 39 10.17 17.06 -1.15
C LEU A 39 11.00 17.73 -2.24
N ASP A 40 11.03 19.07 -2.25
CA ASP A 40 11.79 19.86 -3.20
C ASP A 40 13.16 20.30 -2.65
N ALA A 41 13.46 19.98 -1.38
CA ALA A 41 14.75 20.29 -0.78
C ALA A 41 15.88 19.61 -1.56
N PRO A 42 17.02 20.31 -1.84
CA PRO A 42 18.12 19.77 -2.62
C PRO A 42 18.64 18.43 -2.11
N ASP A 43 18.73 18.26 -0.79
CA ASP A 43 19.22 17.02 -0.19
C ASP A 43 18.22 15.87 -0.35
N PHE A 44 16.89 16.15 -0.27
CA PHE A 44 15.90 15.13 -0.57
C PHE A 44 15.91 14.73 -2.06
N ARG A 45 16.08 15.72 -2.95
CA ARG A 45 16.18 15.47 -4.39
C ARG A 45 17.43 14.68 -4.81
N LYS A 46 18.51 14.75 -4.04
CA LYS A 46 19.69 13.87 -4.24
C LYS A 46 19.36 12.40 -3.92
N MET A 47 18.51 12.15 -2.92
CA MET A 47 18.07 10.80 -2.55
C MET A 47 17.03 10.24 -3.55
N ASN A 48 16.07 11.07 -3.94
CA ASN A 48 15.04 10.71 -4.92
C ASN A 48 14.77 11.88 -5.88
N PRO A 49 15.26 11.81 -7.12
CA PRO A 49 15.12 12.89 -8.10
C PRO A 49 13.65 13.19 -8.47
N HIS A 50 12.74 12.24 -8.27
CA HIS A 50 11.30 12.45 -8.48
C HIS A 50 10.62 13.26 -7.37
N GLY A 51 11.29 13.50 -6.21
CA GLY A 51 10.70 14.22 -5.09
C GLY A 51 9.45 13.52 -4.53
N ARG A 52 9.50 12.20 -4.40
CA ARG A 52 8.37 11.38 -3.92
C ARG A 52 8.78 10.52 -2.74
N ILE A 53 7.79 10.12 -1.96
CA ILE A 53 7.90 9.24 -0.81
C ILE A 53 7.22 7.90 -1.09
N PRO A 54 7.70 6.80 -0.47
CA PRO A 54 8.80 6.70 0.50
C PRO A 54 10.21 6.76 -0.12
N VAL A 55 11.20 7.11 0.73
CA VAL A 55 12.62 6.84 0.52
C VAL A 55 13.12 6.08 1.75
N LEU A 56 13.85 4.99 1.53
CA LEU A 56 14.52 4.20 2.56
C LEU A 56 16.02 4.46 2.51
N ILE A 57 16.63 4.64 3.68
CA ILE A 57 18.09 4.61 3.87
C ILE A 57 18.43 3.42 4.76
N ASP A 58 19.35 2.58 4.31
CA ASP A 58 19.92 1.47 5.04
C ASP A 58 21.47 1.53 4.95
N GLY A 59 22.12 2.10 5.96
CA GLY A 59 23.52 2.43 5.89
C GLY A 59 23.81 3.45 4.78
N GLU A 60 24.61 3.06 3.79
CA GLU A 60 24.92 3.89 2.61
C GLU A 60 23.92 3.66 1.44
N THR A 61 23.04 2.67 1.57
CA THR A 61 22.08 2.31 0.51
C THR A 61 20.85 3.20 0.59
N VAL A 62 20.53 3.86 -0.51
CA VAL A 62 19.30 4.65 -0.67
C VAL A 62 18.38 3.93 -1.66
N VAL A 63 17.15 3.65 -1.24
CA VAL A 63 16.15 2.96 -2.07
C VAL A 63 14.88 3.80 -2.13
N TRP A 64 14.33 3.98 -3.32
CA TRP A 64 13.04 4.61 -3.54
C TRP A 64 12.16 3.71 -4.45
N GLU A 65 10.90 4.06 -4.65
CA GLU A 65 9.78 3.22 -5.08
C GLU A 65 9.38 2.18 -4.03
N SER A 66 8.13 2.27 -3.56
CA SER A 66 7.64 1.44 -2.46
C SER A 66 7.81 -0.07 -2.72
N HIS A 67 7.52 -0.54 -3.94
CA HIS A 67 7.67 -1.96 -4.27
C HIS A 67 9.13 -2.40 -4.39
N THR A 68 10.03 -1.50 -4.82
CA THR A 68 11.48 -1.77 -4.78
C THR A 68 11.95 -1.86 -3.33
N ILE A 69 11.47 -0.96 -2.45
CA ILE A 69 11.77 -1.01 -1.01
C ILE A 69 11.27 -2.32 -0.39
N LEU A 70 10.05 -2.78 -0.73
CA LEU A 70 9.53 -4.05 -0.24
C LEU A 70 10.43 -5.23 -0.65
N ARG A 71 10.83 -5.31 -1.93
CA ARG A 71 11.74 -6.36 -2.41
C ARG A 71 13.11 -6.28 -1.75
N TYR A 72 13.65 -5.09 -1.57
CA TYR A 72 14.92 -4.87 -0.88
C TYR A 72 14.88 -5.35 0.57
N LEU A 73 13.87 -4.92 1.34
CA LEU A 73 13.72 -5.31 2.75
C LEU A 73 13.50 -6.82 2.88
N ALA A 74 12.67 -7.41 2.03
CA ALA A 74 12.44 -8.85 2.03
C ALA A 74 13.72 -9.65 1.71
N ALA A 75 14.47 -9.23 0.69
CA ALA A 75 15.74 -9.89 0.33
C ALA A 75 16.81 -9.76 1.42
N ARG A 76 16.87 -8.60 2.08
CA ARG A 76 17.89 -8.30 3.06
C ARG A 76 17.59 -8.87 4.45
N TYR A 77 16.32 -8.87 4.85
CA TYR A 77 15.90 -9.15 6.23
C TYR A 77 14.80 -10.21 6.36
N GLY A 78 14.17 -10.61 5.26
CA GLY A 78 13.01 -11.51 5.24
C GLY A 78 13.28 -12.89 4.64
N ALA A 79 14.56 -13.35 4.62
CA ALA A 79 14.91 -14.65 4.08
C ALA A 79 14.12 -15.79 4.78
N GLY A 80 13.55 -16.69 3.97
CA GLY A 80 12.75 -17.81 4.46
C GLY A 80 11.30 -17.49 4.82
N THR A 81 10.93 -16.19 4.91
CA THR A 81 9.55 -15.76 5.22
C THR A 81 8.96 -14.95 4.07
N PHE A 82 9.59 -13.82 3.75
CA PHE A 82 9.14 -12.91 2.69
C PHE A 82 9.96 -13.00 1.41
N TRP A 83 11.07 -13.73 1.44
CA TRP A 83 11.99 -13.86 0.32
C TRP A 83 12.45 -15.29 0.09
N SER A 84 12.33 -15.78 -1.13
CA SER A 84 12.91 -17.01 -1.62
C SER A 84 14.07 -16.72 -2.59
N ASP A 85 15.12 -17.51 -2.57
CA ASP A 85 16.21 -17.43 -3.55
C ASP A 85 15.81 -18.04 -4.90
N ASP A 86 14.74 -18.84 -4.96
CA ASP A 86 14.20 -19.37 -6.21
C ASP A 86 13.38 -18.27 -6.95
N PRO A 87 13.79 -17.87 -8.17
CA PRO A 87 13.05 -16.90 -8.97
C PRO A 87 11.62 -17.35 -9.33
N ALA A 88 11.38 -18.66 -9.45
CA ALA A 88 10.04 -19.18 -9.77
C ALA A 88 9.09 -18.96 -8.60
N GLU A 89 9.53 -19.19 -7.36
CA GLU A 89 8.75 -18.91 -6.17
C GLU A 89 8.54 -17.40 -5.99
N ARG A 90 9.58 -16.57 -6.14
CA ARG A 90 9.44 -15.11 -6.05
C ARG A 90 8.43 -14.55 -7.04
N SER A 91 8.43 -15.07 -8.27
CA SER A 91 7.51 -14.59 -9.31
C SER A 91 6.04 -14.71 -8.90
N GLN A 92 5.70 -15.64 -8.00
CA GLN A 92 4.33 -15.81 -7.51
C GLN A 92 3.89 -14.62 -6.66
N ALA A 93 4.76 -14.04 -5.84
CA ALA A 93 4.48 -12.83 -5.08
C ALA A 93 4.60 -11.58 -5.94
N GLU A 94 5.65 -11.48 -6.74
CA GLU A 94 5.97 -10.29 -7.54
C GLU A 94 4.88 -9.94 -8.55
N ARG A 95 4.23 -10.93 -9.19
CA ARG A 95 3.10 -10.68 -10.09
C ARG A 95 1.92 -9.98 -9.39
N TRP A 96 1.64 -10.33 -8.12
CA TRP A 96 0.59 -9.69 -7.34
C TRP A 96 1.00 -8.28 -6.91
N MET A 97 2.27 -8.09 -6.56
CA MET A 97 2.81 -6.75 -6.29
C MET A 97 2.66 -5.84 -7.50
N ASP A 98 3.10 -6.30 -8.67
CA ASP A 98 3.08 -5.50 -9.89
C ASP A 98 1.64 -5.27 -10.39
N TRP A 99 0.76 -6.28 -10.32
CA TRP A 99 -0.67 -6.11 -10.60
C TRP A 99 -1.31 -5.07 -9.67
N ALA A 100 -1.03 -5.13 -8.37
CA ALA A 100 -1.59 -4.16 -7.43
C ALA A 100 -1.12 -2.73 -7.74
N GLN A 101 0.12 -2.55 -8.20
CA GLN A 101 0.66 -1.23 -8.55
C GLN A 101 0.14 -0.70 -9.89
N THR A 102 -0.07 -1.58 -10.86
CA THR A 102 -0.40 -1.17 -12.23
C THR A 102 -1.89 -1.14 -12.52
N ALA A 103 -2.69 -1.87 -11.73
CA ALA A 103 -4.13 -1.97 -11.90
C ALA A 103 -4.92 -1.50 -10.66
N LEU A 104 -4.86 -2.24 -9.56
CA LEU A 104 -5.70 -1.97 -8.39
C LEU A 104 -5.45 -0.57 -7.79
N GLN A 105 -4.21 -0.22 -7.52
CA GLN A 105 -3.89 1.03 -6.85
C GLN A 105 -4.20 2.28 -7.69
N PRO A 106 -3.89 2.38 -9.00
CA PRO A 106 -4.27 3.53 -9.79
C PRO A 106 -5.79 3.73 -9.83
N ASP A 107 -6.54 2.67 -10.06
CA ASP A 107 -8.00 2.75 -10.16
C ASP A 107 -8.64 3.07 -8.81
N PHE A 108 -8.20 2.44 -7.74
CA PHE A 108 -8.72 2.72 -6.41
C PHE A 108 -8.23 4.06 -5.87
N LEU A 109 -6.90 4.27 -5.80
CA LEU A 109 -6.36 5.43 -5.10
C LEU A 109 -6.65 6.74 -5.84
N ARG A 110 -6.42 6.78 -7.16
CA ARG A 110 -6.66 8.00 -7.95
C ARG A 110 -8.11 8.09 -8.41
N GLY A 111 -8.67 6.99 -8.89
CA GLY A 111 -10.01 6.97 -9.44
C GLY A 111 -11.10 7.08 -8.38
N VAL A 112 -11.07 6.22 -7.38
CA VAL A 112 -12.10 6.18 -6.34
C VAL A 112 -11.74 7.10 -5.17
N PHE A 113 -10.62 6.84 -4.48
CA PHE A 113 -10.32 7.55 -3.24
C PHE A 113 -10.08 9.04 -3.46
N TRP A 114 -9.32 9.44 -4.48
CA TRP A 114 -9.14 10.87 -4.78
C TRP A 114 -10.37 11.44 -5.49
N GLY A 115 -10.90 10.77 -6.50
CA GLY A 115 -12.02 11.28 -7.30
C GLY A 115 -13.32 11.42 -6.51
N TYR A 116 -13.57 10.55 -5.54
CA TYR A 116 -14.77 10.57 -4.70
C TYR A 116 -14.52 11.15 -3.32
N TYR A 117 -13.62 10.54 -2.52
CA TYR A 117 -13.49 10.90 -1.11
C TYR A 117 -12.75 12.21 -0.89
N ARG A 118 -11.68 12.47 -1.64
CA ARG A 118 -10.87 13.69 -1.50
C ARG A 118 -11.39 14.90 -2.29
N THR A 119 -12.13 14.66 -3.34
CA THR A 119 -12.68 15.74 -4.17
C THR A 119 -13.97 16.27 -3.53
N PRO A 120 -14.11 17.60 -3.33
CA PRO A 120 -15.36 18.21 -2.90
C PRO A 120 -16.53 17.78 -3.79
N GLU A 121 -17.73 17.60 -3.21
CA GLU A 121 -18.87 17.00 -3.89
C GLU A 121 -19.22 17.69 -5.23
N GLN A 122 -19.20 19.02 -5.23
CA GLN A 122 -19.51 19.82 -6.42
C GLN A 122 -18.50 19.69 -7.57
N ASP A 123 -17.29 19.18 -7.27
CA ASP A 123 -16.18 19.05 -8.23
C ASP A 123 -15.99 17.60 -8.71
N ARG A 124 -16.81 16.65 -8.24
CA ARG A 124 -16.70 15.22 -8.58
C ARG A 124 -17.18 14.93 -9.98
N ASP A 125 -16.38 14.26 -10.80
CA ASP A 125 -16.84 13.55 -11.99
C ASP A 125 -17.40 12.16 -11.58
N MET A 126 -18.68 12.15 -11.20
CA MET A 126 -19.33 10.94 -10.71
C MET A 126 -19.40 9.84 -11.78
N ALA A 127 -19.44 10.18 -13.07
CA ALA A 127 -19.39 9.17 -14.14
C ALA A 127 -18.03 8.48 -14.21
N ALA A 128 -16.93 9.25 -14.05
CA ALA A 128 -15.59 8.66 -13.97
C ALA A 128 -15.41 7.85 -12.67
N VAL A 129 -15.86 8.38 -11.54
CA VAL A 129 -15.82 7.68 -10.23
C VAL A 129 -16.54 6.34 -10.31
N GLN A 130 -17.77 6.31 -10.86
CA GLN A 130 -18.57 5.09 -10.96
C GLN A 130 -17.87 4.01 -11.81
N ARG A 131 -17.28 4.38 -12.94
CA ARG A 131 -16.48 3.45 -13.75
C ARG A 131 -15.30 2.85 -12.96
N MET A 132 -14.66 3.65 -12.10
CA MET A 132 -13.55 3.14 -11.27
C MET A 132 -14.04 2.26 -10.12
N ILE A 133 -15.21 2.55 -9.52
CA ILE A 133 -15.83 1.68 -8.51
C ILE A 133 -16.13 0.30 -9.13
N GLU A 134 -16.72 0.25 -10.33
CA GLU A 134 -17.00 -0.99 -11.05
C GLU A 134 -15.74 -1.81 -11.37
N ARG A 135 -14.65 -1.13 -11.79
CA ARG A 135 -13.36 -1.79 -12.02
C ARG A 135 -12.76 -2.33 -10.71
N CYS A 136 -12.80 -1.53 -9.65
CA CYS A 136 -12.35 -1.99 -8.33
C CYS A 136 -13.19 -3.18 -7.82
N ALA A 137 -14.50 -3.17 -8.04
CA ALA A 137 -15.38 -4.29 -7.71
C ALA A 137 -14.96 -5.58 -8.45
N ALA A 138 -14.58 -5.50 -9.73
CA ALA A 138 -14.05 -6.63 -10.48
C ALA A 138 -12.73 -7.15 -9.89
N TYR A 139 -11.81 -6.25 -9.50
CA TYR A 139 -10.54 -6.62 -8.87
C TYR A 139 -10.75 -7.30 -7.51
N VAL A 140 -11.69 -6.80 -6.71
CA VAL A 140 -11.96 -7.38 -5.39
C VAL A 140 -12.65 -8.74 -5.51
N ARG A 141 -13.52 -8.96 -6.53
CA ARG A 141 -14.04 -10.30 -6.84
C ARG A 141 -12.94 -11.27 -7.27
N LEU A 142 -11.99 -10.84 -8.11
CA LEU A 142 -10.83 -11.66 -8.47
C LEU A 142 -10.03 -12.07 -7.23
N LEU A 143 -9.78 -11.14 -6.30
CA LEU A 143 -9.12 -11.45 -5.03
C LEU A 143 -9.94 -12.44 -4.19
N ASP A 144 -11.27 -12.31 -4.18
CA ASP A 144 -12.17 -13.21 -3.46
C ASP A 144 -12.10 -14.65 -3.98
N GLU A 145 -12.08 -14.83 -5.30
CA GLU A 145 -11.89 -16.13 -5.94
C GLU A 145 -10.53 -16.75 -5.59
N VAL A 146 -9.44 -15.95 -5.62
CA VAL A 146 -8.08 -16.41 -5.29
C VAL A 146 -7.95 -16.80 -3.83
N LEU A 147 -8.63 -16.10 -2.94
CA LEU A 147 -8.62 -16.34 -1.49
C LEU A 147 -9.55 -17.48 -1.05
N ALA A 148 -10.29 -18.10 -1.97
CA ALA A 148 -11.14 -19.24 -1.64
C ALA A 148 -10.29 -20.40 -1.08
N GLY A 149 -10.56 -20.78 0.17
CA GLY A 149 -9.82 -21.83 0.87
C GLY A 149 -8.39 -21.48 1.29
N ARG A 150 -8.00 -20.20 1.25
CA ARG A 150 -6.67 -19.70 1.64
C ARG A 150 -6.77 -18.62 2.70
N SER A 151 -5.76 -18.53 3.55
CA SER A 151 -5.64 -17.47 4.56
C SER A 151 -5.08 -16.17 3.95
N TYR A 152 -4.14 -16.29 2.97
CA TYR A 152 -3.47 -15.19 2.27
C TYR A 152 -3.36 -15.50 0.77
N LEU A 153 -2.90 -14.54 -0.04
CA LEU A 153 -2.90 -14.64 -1.50
C LEU A 153 -2.09 -15.83 -2.06
N LEU A 154 -1.05 -16.27 -1.35
CA LEU A 154 -0.21 -17.40 -1.79
C LEU A 154 -0.39 -18.67 -0.94
N GLY A 155 -1.25 -18.66 0.08
CA GLY A 155 -1.47 -19.83 0.94
C GLY A 155 -1.84 -19.44 2.36
N ASP A 156 -1.18 -20.06 3.35
CA ASP A 156 -1.52 -19.91 4.76
C ASP A 156 -0.69 -18.84 5.49
N GLU A 157 0.36 -18.33 4.84
CA GLU A 157 1.27 -17.35 5.43
C GLU A 157 1.23 -16.01 4.68
N LEU A 158 1.40 -14.91 5.43
CA LEU A 158 1.53 -13.57 4.87
C LEU A 158 2.79 -13.49 3.98
N SER A 159 2.65 -12.90 2.81
CA SER A 159 3.73 -12.75 1.83
C SER A 159 3.81 -11.33 1.27
N LEU A 160 4.80 -11.07 0.42
CA LEU A 160 4.89 -9.82 -0.33
C LEU A 160 3.69 -9.60 -1.27
N ALA A 161 3.00 -10.66 -1.68
CA ALA A 161 1.78 -10.56 -2.49
C ALA A 161 0.67 -9.77 -1.78
N ASP A 162 0.57 -9.93 -0.46
CA ASP A 162 -0.50 -9.40 0.37
C ASP A 162 -0.30 -7.90 0.69
N ILE A 163 0.94 -7.45 0.81
CA ILE A 163 1.27 -6.10 1.29
C ILE A 163 0.64 -5.00 0.41
N PRO A 164 0.87 -4.95 -0.92
CA PRO A 164 0.31 -3.88 -1.74
C PRO A 164 -1.22 -3.91 -1.85
N ALA A 165 -1.80 -5.08 -2.06
CA ALA A 165 -3.24 -5.24 -2.18
C ALA A 165 -3.93 -4.99 -0.82
N GLY A 166 -3.43 -5.60 0.26
CA GLY A 166 -3.96 -5.44 1.62
C GLY A 166 -3.94 -4.00 2.13
N THR A 167 -2.93 -3.21 1.73
CA THR A 167 -2.88 -1.79 2.10
C THR A 167 -4.08 -1.00 1.56
N ASN A 168 -4.68 -1.40 0.43
CA ASN A 168 -5.87 -0.74 -0.12
C ASN A 168 -7.12 -0.98 0.74
N LEU A 169 -7.22 -2.12 1.43
CA LEU A 169 -8.45 -2.59 2.05
C LEU A 169 -8.94 -1.68 3.17
N TYR A 170 -8.03 -1.14 3.99
CA TYR A 170 -8.47 -0.24 5.06
C TYR A 170 -9.28 0.95 4.52
N ARG A 171 -8.78 1.62 3.48
CA ARG A 171 -9.53 2.74 2.88
C ARG A 171 -10.73 2.23 2.09
N TYR A 172 -10.60 1.12 1.36
CA TYR A 172 -11.68 0.55 0.56
C TYR A 172 -12.91 0.23 1.40
N PHE A 173 -12.74 -0.37 2.58
CA PHE A 173 -13.83 -0.71 3.47
C PHE A 173 -14.34 0.44 4.35
N ASN A 174 -13.59 1.55 4.47
CA ASN A 174 -13.93 2.69 5.32
C ASN A 174 -14.37 3.95 4.55
N ILE A 175 -14.60 3.88 3.25
CA ILE A 175 -15.28 4.92 2.47
C ILE A 175 -16.68 4.45 2.06
N ASP A 176 -17.60 5.39 1.89
CA ASP A 176 -19.00 5.08 1.55
C ASP A 176 -19.16 4.93 0.03
N ILE A 177 -18.99 3.69 -0.47
CA ILE A 177 -19.16 3.30 -1.88
C ILE A 177 -19.88 1.96 -1.96
N ASP A 178 -20.54 1.69 -3.08
CA ASP A 178 -21.10 0.38 -3.38
C ASP A 178 -19.99 -0.67 -3.53
N ARG A 179 -20.14 -1.79 -2.84
CA ARG A 179 -19.21 -2.92 -2.85
C ARG A 179 -19.92 -4.24 -3.16
N PRO A 180 -19.24 -5.15 -3.89
CA PRO A 180 -19.75 -6.52 -4.05
C PRO A 180 -19.65 -7.29 -2.72
N GLU A 181 -20.42 -8.36 -2.59
CA GLU A 181 -20.23 -9.37 -1.56
C GLU A 181 -18.95 -10.16 -1.88
N VAL A 182 -17.99 -10.17 -0.95
CA VAL A 182 -16.66 -10.77 -1.11
C VAL A 182 -16.18 -11.40 0.20
N PRO A 183 -16.82 -12.47 0.64
CA PRO A 183 -16.63 -13.04 1.98
C PRO A 183 -15.19 -13.52 2.25
N ASN A 184 -14.47 -13.96 1.21
CA ASN A 184 -13.08 -14.39 1.37
C ASN A 184 -12.14 -13.18 1.56
N VAL A 185 -12.37 -12.06 0.85
CA VAL A 185 -11.63 -10.81 1.06
C VAL A 185 -11.95 -10.21 2.43
N GLU A 186 -13.21 -10.25 2.86
CA GLU A 186 -13.61 -9.77 4.20
C GLU A 186 -12.93 -10.58 5.31
N ARG A 187 -12.88 -11.91 5.17
CA ARG A 187 -12.15 -12.79 6.08
C ARG A 187 -10.65 -12.46 6.09
N TRP A 188 -10.04 -12.30 4.91
CA TRP A 188 -8.64 -11.91 4.78
C TRP A 188 -8.38 -10.54 5.41
N TYR A 189 -9.23 -9.55 5.14
CA TYR A 189 -9.13 -8.23 5.76
C TYR A 189 -9.23 -8.30 7.29
N ALA A 190 -10.16 -9.09 7.84
CA ALA A 190 -10.25 -9.32 9.28
C ALA A 190 -8.95 -9.92 9.85
N ALA A 191 -8.36 -10.90 9.18
CA ALA A 191 -7.08 -11.47 9.58
C ALA A 191 -5.91 -10.45 9.53
N LEU A 192 -5.90 -9.56 8.53
CA LEU A 192 -4.92 -8.47 8.46
C LEU A 192 -5.07 -7.49 9.62
N GLN A 193 -6.30 -7.16 10.02
CA GLN A 193 -6.59 -6.26 11.15
C GLN A 193 -6.10 -6.80 12.51
N GLU A 194 -5.94 -8.12 12.65
CA GLU A 194 -5.36 -8.72 13.87
C GLU A 194 -3.83 -8.59 13.95
N ARG A 195 -3.16 -8.23 12.85
CA ARG A 195 -1.70 -8.07 12.82
C ARG A 195 -1.29 -6.72 13.42
N PRO A 196 -0.40 -6.69 14.44
CA PRO A 196 0.02 -5.45 15.08
C PRO A 196 0.61 -4.43 14.09
N ALA A 197 1.45 -4.88 13.16
CA ALA A 197 2.07 -4.01 12.16
C ALA A 197 1.05 -3.40 11.18
N TYR A 198 0.02 -4.16 10.79
CA TYR A 198 -1.06 -3.65 9.94
C TYR A 198 -1.86 -2.57 10.69
N ARG A 199 -2.25 -2.83 11.94
CA ARG A 199 -2.96 -1.85 12.78
C ARG A 199 -2.18 -0.55 12.93
N GLU A 200 -0.89 -0.64 13.24
CA GLU A 200 -0.05 0.53 13.49
C GLU A 200 0.21 1.37 12.23
N HIS A 201 0.44 0.72 11.10
CA HIS A 201 0.99 1.37 9.92
C HIS A 201 -0.01 1.53 8.77
N VAL A 202 -1.05 0.71 8.68
CA VAL A 202 -2.05 0.76 7.61
C VAL A 202 -3.37 1.35 8.08
N MET A 203 -3.84 0.98 9.28
CA MET A 203 -5.11 1.48 9.84
C MET A 203 -4.97 2.90 10.40
N VAL A 204 -4.35 3.77 9.62
CA VAL A 204 -4.17 5.19 9.96
C VAL A 204 -5.41 5.97 9.54
N PRO A 205 -6.05 6.72 10.46
CA PRO A 205 -7.17 7.59 10.14
C PRO A 205 -6.84 8.53 8.98
N PHE A 206 -7.84 8.79 8.15
CA PHE A 206 -7.69 9.61 6.95
C PHE A 206 -8.83 10.66 6.77
N ASP A 207 -9.58 10.91 7.83
CA ASP A 207 -10.69 11.88 7.83
C ASP A 207 -10.23 13.28 7.45
N ASP A 208 -9.01 13.64 7.80
CA ASP A 208 -8.36 14.90 7.42
C ASP A 208 -8.16 15.06 5.90
N LEU A 209 -8.31 13.98 5.13
CA LEU A 209 -8.22 13.99 3.67
C LEU A 209 -9.59 14.15 2.98
N PHE A 210 -10.71 14.12 3.73
CA PHE A 210 -12.04 14.26 3.15
C PHE A 210 -12.20 15.65 2.50
N ALA A 211 -12.71 15.68 1.27
CA ALA A 211 -12.95 16.89 0.49
C ALA A 211 -11.74 17.86 0.41
N ARG A 212 -10.51 17.33 0.51
CA ARG A 212 -9.28 18.10 0.35
C ARG A 212 -8.57 17.68 -0.95
N PRO A 213 -8.63 18.51 -2.01
CA PRO A 213 -7.92 18.26 -3.26
C PRO A 213 -6.42 18.04 -3.00
N ALA A 214 -5.77 17.24 -3.86
CA ALA A 214 -4.32 17.15 -3.83
C ALA A 214 -3.74 18.50 -4.27
N GLY A 215 -2.99 19.16 -3.39
CA GLY A 215 -2.13 20.29 -3.75
C GLY A 215 -0.96 19.82 -4.59
#